data_1dbe0ddd3c78cf944ecf2dd978d9e7c9
#
_entry.id   1dbe0ddd3c78cf944ecf2dd978d9e7c9
#
_cell.length_a   1.000
_cell.length_b   1.000
_cell.length_c   1.000
_cell.angle_alpha   90.00
_cell.angle_beta   90.00
_cell.angle_gamma   90.00
#
_symmetry.space_group_name_H-M   'P 1'
#
loop_
_entity.id
_entity.type
_entity.pdbx_description
1 polymer ?
#
loop_
_entity_poly.entity_id
_entity_poly.type
_entity_poly.pdbx_seq_one_letter_code
_entity_poly.pdbx_strand_id
1 'polypeptide(L)'
;MEIDLVYLWVDGSDPEWLKKKECFVNKKAEVTGRYQDNQELKYALRSVDKHLPWIRKIFILTDGQIPSFLNTDHPKIEIIDHTKVMPKEMLPNFNSSVIEHFIYKIPGLSEHYLYSNDDMFVNADLDPSFFFKDGIPIMRMLYDPLVRQKIGLKRFFNYNINSYRLAIENAYKLFEKRFKLFYPIKQHHNIDAFLKSDYKAVVEDVFKAVSYTHLTLPTKA
;
A
#
# COMPACT_ATOMS: atom_id res chain seq x y z
N MET A 1 -20.75 1.73 11.86
CA MET A 1 -19.79 1.90 10.77
C MET A 1 -19.08 0.57 10.58
N GLU A 2 -19.13 0.00 9.38
CA GLU A 2 -18.37 -1.19 9.05
C GLU A 2 -16.97 -0.80 8.58
N ILE A 3 -15.94 -1.45 9.13
CA ILE A 3 -14.55 -1.16 8.78
C ILE A 3 -13.85 -2.46 8.44
N ASP A 4 -13.22 -2.49 7.28
CA ASP A 4 -12.39 -3.60 6.82
C ASP A 4 -10.91 -3.31 6.99
N LEU A 5 -10.08 -4.34 6.91
CA LEU A 5 -8.63 -4.21 6.88
C LEU A 5 -8.07 -4.89 5.63
N VAL A 6 -7.13 -4.27 4.98
CA VAL A 6 -6.45 -4.80 3.79
C VAL A 6 -4.97 -4.95 4.08
N TYR A 7 -4.43 -6.13 3.79
CA TYR A 7 -3.00 -6.41 3.73
C TYR A 7 -2.55 -6.69 2.30
N LEU A 8 -1.36 -6.23 1.93
CA LEU A 8 -0.61 -6.78 0.80
C LEU A 8 0.37 -7.81 1.34
N TRP A 9 0.44 -8.97 0.70
CA TRP A 9 1.36 -10.02 1.11
C TRP A 9 1.81 -10.90 -0.04
N VAL A 10 3.09 -11.27 -0.02
CA VAL A 10 3.68 -12.29 -0.89
C VAL A 10 4.74 -13.07 -0.11
N ASP A 11 4.82 -14.37 -0.37
CA ASP A 11 5.97 -15.18 0.03
C ASP A 11 7.03 -15.09 -1.06
N GLY A 12 8.07 -14.32 -0.82
CA GLY A 12 9.19 -14.17 -1.73
C GLY A 12 10.15 -15.36 -1.75
N SER A 13 9.94 -16.39 -0.91
CA SER A 13 10.67 -17.65 -0.93
C SER A 13 10.01 -18.71 -1.81
N ASP A 14 8.77 -18.48 -2.25
CA ASP A 14 8.04 -19.40 -3.15
C ASP A 14 8.77 -19.52 -4.50
N PRO A 15 9.21 -20.74 -4.89
CA PRO A 15 9.95 -20.95 -6.13
C PRO A 15 9.16 -20.58 -7.40
N GLU A 16 7.86 -20.80 -7.41
CA GLU A 16 6.97 -20.46 -8.56
C GLU A 16 6.88 -18.94 -8.72
N TRP A 17 6.69 -18.24 -7.61
CA TRP A 17 6.64 -16.79 -7.61
C TRP A 17 8.01 -16.17 -7.99
N LEU A 18 9.12 -16.71 -7.47
CA LEU A 18 10.47 -16.27 -7.83
C LEU A 18 10.73 -16.45 -9.33
N LYS A 19 10.40 -17.61 -9.90
CA LYS A 19 10.52 -17.88 -11.33
C LYS A 19 9.72 -16.89 -12.17
N LYS A 20 8.49 -16.61 -11.76
CA LYS A 20 7.62 -15.61 -12.39
C LYS A 20 8.27 -14.23 -12.35
N LYS A 21 8.77 -13.80 -11.20
CA LYS A 21 9.42 -12.50 -11.01
C LYS A 21 10.69 -12.36 -11.85
N GLU A 22 11.55 -13.39 -11.91
CA GLU A 22 12.79 -13.36 -12.68
C GLU A 22 12.58 -13.10 -14.18
N CYS A 23 11.41 -13.44 -14.73
CA CYS A 23 11.05 -13.14 -16.12
C CYS A 23 10.79 -11.66 -16.38
N PHE A 24 10.47 -10.88 -15.34
CA PHE A 24 9.99 -9.50 -15.48
C PHE A 24 10.90 -8.46 -14.82
N VAL A 25 11.66 -8.84 -13.81
CA VAL A 25 12.49 -7.93 -13.00
C VAL A 25 13.98 -8.16 -13.25
N ASN A 26 14.71 -7.09 -13.50
CA ASN A 26 16.16 -7.18 -13.68
C ASN A 26 16.86 -7.42 -12.32
N LYS A 27 17.62 -8.51 -12.21
CA LYS A 27 18.32 -8.92 -10.97
C LYS A 27 19.25 -7.86 -10.38
N LYS A 28 19.78 -6.92 -11.19
CA LYS A 28 20.69 -5.85 -10.71
C LYS A 28 20.02 -4.77 -9.84
N ALA A 29 18.69 -4.72 -9.81
CA ALA A 29 17.93 -3.71 -9.07
C ALA A 29 17.36 -4.22 -7.73
N GLU A 30 17.67 -5.44 -7.33
CA GLU A 30 17.06 -6.05 -6.15
C GLU A 30 17.72 -5.64 -4.85
N VAL A 31 16.91 -5.24 -3.88
CA VAL A 31 17.31 -5.11 -2.48
C VAL A 31 17.17 -6.47 -1.83
N THR A 32 18.28 -7.04 -1.36
CA THR A 32 18.32 -8.32 -0.64
C THR A 32 17.35 -8.26 0.55
N GLY A 33 16.48 -9.26 0.68
CA GLY A 33 15.51 -9.37 1.79
C GLY A 33 14.16 -8.66 1.59
N ARG A 34 13.96 -7.88 0.52
CA ARG A 34 12.72 -7.13 0.32
C ARG A 34 11.44 -7.98 0.30
N TYR A 35 11.54 -9.21 -0.11
CA TYR A 35 10.39 -10.13 -0.24
C TYR A 35 10.53 -11.36 0.66
N GLN A 36 11.43 -11.29 1.65
CA GLN A 36 11.59 -12.37 2.61
C GLN A 36 10.41 -12.35 3.57
N ASP A 37 9.65 -13.46 3.63
CA ASP A 37 8.58 -13.66 4.60
C ASP A 37 9.16 -14.36 5.85
N ASN A 38 9.11 -13.68 6.99
CA ASN A 38 9.44 -14.26 8.29
C ASN A 38 8.16 -14.54 9.11
N GLN A 39 7.04 -14.73 8.42
CA GLN A 39 5.70 -14.92 8.98
C GLN A 39 5.16 -13.67 9.72
N GLU A 40 5.58 -12.47 9.30
CA GLU A 40 5.12 -11.22 9.91
C GLU A 40 3.60 -11.11 9.88
N LEU A 41 2.96 -11.43 8.76
CA LEU A 41 1.51 -11.41 8.61
C LEU A 41 0.79 -12.26 9.66
N LYS A 42 1.36 -13.41 10.08
CA LYS A 42 0.78 -14.25 11.12
C LYS A 42 0.63 -13.52 12.45
N TYR A 43 1.66 -12.76 12.83
CA TYR A 43 1.64 -12.00 14.07
C TYR A 43 0.83 -10.72 13.93
N ALA A 44 0.83 -10.08 12.75
CA ALA A 44 -0.02 -8.95 12.44
C ALA A 44 -1.51 -9.33 12.60
N LEU A 45 -1.95 -10.44 12.00
CA LEU A 45 -3.33 -10.94 12.13
C LEU A 45 -3.71 -11.25 13.57
N ARG A 46 -2.82 -11.87 14.36
CA ARG A 46 -3.06 -12.12 15.79
C ARG A 46 -3.19 -10.85 16.60
N SER A 47 -2.39 -9.82 16.25
CA SER A 47 -2.49 -8.52 16.91
C SER A 47 -3.80 -7.82 16.60
N VAL A 48 -4.28 -7.93 15.36
CA VAL A 48 -5.59 -7.40 14.95
C VAL A 48 -6.73 -8.14 15.61
N ASP A 49 -6.72 -9.48 15.64
CA ASP A 49 -7.75 -10.28 16.30
C ASP A 49 -7.89 -9.90 17.79
N LYS A 50 -6.77 -9.66 18.45
CA LYS A 50 -6.73 -9.28 19.86
C LYS A 50 -7.15 -7.84 20.12
N HIS A 51 -6.66 -6.90 19.32
CA HIS A 51 -6.72 -5.46 19.66
C HIS A 51 -7.69 -4.66 18.78
N LEU A 52 -8.19 -5.23 17.66
CA LEU A 52 -9.17 -4.62 16.76
C LEU A 52 -10.35 -5.59 16.48
N PRO A 53 -11.03 -6.13 17.53
CA PRO A 53 -12.07 -7.17 17.34
C PRO A 53 -13.27 -6.68 16.52
N TRP A 54 -13.43 -5.37 16.36
CA TRP A 54 -14.48 -4.70 15.60
C TRP A 54 -14.24 -4.70 14.08
N ILE A 55 -13.07 -5.14 13.59
CA ILE A 55 -12.83 -5.30 12.15
C ILE A 55 -13.83 -6.31 11.58
N ARG A 56 -14.56 -5.90 10.52
CA ARG A 56 -15.58 -6.72 9.86
C ARG A 56 -14.93 -7.83 9.04
N LYS A 57 -14.07 -7.47 8.09
CA LYS A 57 -13.33 -8.39 7.22
C LYS A 57 -11.88 -7.99 7.08
N ILE A 58 -11.03 -8.97 6.83
CA ILE A 58 -9.62 -8.80 6.53
C ILE A 58 -9.38 -9.38 5.14
N PHE A 59 -9.00 -8.51 4.21
CA PHE A 59 -8.63 -8.87 2.84
C PHE A 59 -7.12 -9.00 2.75
N ILE A 60 -6.65 -10.12 2.21
CA ILE A 60 -5.23 -10.35 1.93
C ILE A 60 -5.07 -10.36 0.42
N LEU A 61 -4.48 -9.29 -0.11
CA LEU A 61 -4.23 -9.12 -1.54
C LEU A 61 -2.86 -9.72 -1.89
N THR A 62 -2.85 -10.70 -2.79
CA THR A 62 -1.70 -11.56 -3.07
C THR A 62 -1.59 -11.90 -4.56
N ASP A 63 -0.46 -12.47 -4.97
CA ASP A 63 -0.19 -12.91 -6.35
C ASP A 63 -0.37 -14.43 -6.50
N GLY A 64 -1.59 -14.91 -6.27
CA GLY A 64 -1.95 -16.34 -6.39
C GLY A 64 -1.45 -17.22 -5.24
N GLN A 65 -0.96 -16.63 -4.16
CA GLN A 65 -0.40 -17.35 -3.01
C GLN A 65 -1.38 -17.40 -1.84
N ILE A 66 -1.23 -18.41 -0.98
CA ILE A 66 -1.99 -18.55 0.26
C ILE A 66 -1.01 -18.79 1.40
N PRO A 67 -0.99 -17.95 2.46
CA PRO A 67 -0.12 -18.18 3.61
C PRO A 67 -0.42 -19.55 4.25
N SER A 68 0.60 -20.39 4.42
CA SER A 68 0.46 -21.76 4.92
C SER A 68 -0.15 -21.88 6.33
N PHE A 69 -0.01 -20.82 7.12
CA PHE A 69 -0.53 -20.74 8.49
C PHE A 69 -1.99 -20.24 8.56
N LEU A 70 -2.56 -19.79 7.43
CA LEU A 70 -3.84 -19.09 7.41
C LEU A 70 -5.02 -20.06 7.36
N ASN A 71 -6.00 -19.88 8.24
CA ASN A 71 -7.29 -20.53 8.12
C ASN A 71 -8.17 -19.77 7.13
N THR A 72 -8.23 -20.24 5.89
CA THR A 72 -9.02 -19.62 4.81
C THR A 72 -10.53 -19.76 5.00
N ASP A 73 -10.99 -20.68 5.85
CA ASP A 73 -12.41 -20.88 6.16
C ASP A 73 -12.92 -19.91 7.24
N HIS A 74 -12.03 -19.08 7.80
CA HIS A 74 -12.41 -18.12 8.81
C HIS A 74 -13.30 -17.02 8.20
N PRO A 75 -14.50 -16.72 8.74
CA PRO A 75 -15.50 -15.86 8.11
C PRO A 75 -15.06 -14.41 7.90
N LYS A 76 -14.06 -13.95 8.66
CA LYS A 76 -13.48 -12.61 8.51
C LYS A 76 -12.35 -12.55 7.47
N ILE A 77 -11.80 -13.67 7.02
CA ILE A 77 -10.64 -13.70 6.11
C ILE A 77 -11.10 -13.88 4.67
N GLU A 78 -10.55 -13.07 3.78
CA GLU A 78 -10.79 -13.20 2.34
C GLU A 78 -9.49 -12.95 1.58
N ILE A 79 -9.08 -13.92 0.77
CA ILE A 79 -7.90 -13.81 -0.09
C ILE A 79 -8.33 -13.28 -1.44
N ILE A 80 -7.65 -12.23 -1.88
CA ILE A 80 -7.91 -11.59 -3.17
C ILE A 80 -6.66 -11.71 -4.04
N ASP A 81 -6.80 -12.33 -5.19
CA ASP A 81 -5.74 -12.37 -6.19
C ASP A 81 -5.63 -11.03 -6.94
N HIS A 82 -4.42 -10.62 -7.31
CA HIS A 82 -4.16 -9.40 -8.07
C HIS A 82 -5.02 -9.30 -9.34
N THR A 83 -5.32 -10.43 -9.99
CA THR A 83 -6.14 -10.50 -11.21
C THR A 83 -7.59 -10.05 -11.00
N LYS A 84 -8.06 -9.99 -9.75
CA LYS A 84 -9.42 -9.54 -9.41
C LYS A 84 -9.55 -8.02 -9.35
N VAL A 85 -8.44 -7.32 -9.16
CA VAL A 85 -8.44 -5.87 -8.94
C VAL A 85 -7.64 -5.10 -9.99
N MET A 86 -6.62 -5.71 -10.57
CA MET A 86 -5.72 -5.07 -11.53
C MET A 86 -6.08 -5.37 -12.99
N PRO A 87 -5.85 -4.43 -13.91
CA PRO A 87 -5.94 -4.67 -15.34
C PRO A 87 -4.94 -5.73 -15.80
N LYS A 88 -5.33 -6.55 -16.78
CA LYS A 88 -4.48 -7.66 -17.27
C LYS A 88 -3.13 -7.20 -17.83
N GLU A 89 -3.11 -6.04 -18.47
CA GLU A 89 -1.92 -5.42 -19.04
C GLU A 89 -0.90 -4.96 -18.01
N MET A 90 -1.28 -4.90 -16.74
CA MET A 90 -0.42 -4.51 -15.62
C MET A 90 0.06 -5.71 -14.80
N LEU A 91 -0.30 -6.91 -15.20
CA LEU A 91 0.06 -8.17 -14.54
C LEU A 91 1.16 -8.92 -15.30
N PRO A 92 2.07 -9.61 -14.62
CA PRO A 92 2.24 -9.60 -13.17
C PRO A 92 2.87 -8.30 -12.67
N ASN A 93 2.60 -7.91 -11.44
CA ASN A 93 3.16 -6.72 -10.83
C ASN A 93 3.83 -7.03 -9.49
N PHE A 94 5.06 -6.52 -9.32
CA PHE A 94 5.91 -6.74 -8.14
C PHE A 94 6.19 -5.44 -7.38
N ASN A 95 5.43 -4.39 -7.66
CA ASN A 95 5.55 -3.10 -7.00
C ASN A 95 4.32 -2.85 -6.12
N SER A 96 4.51 -2.93 -4.80
CA SER A 96 3.43 -2.71 -3.82
C SER A 96 2.70 -1.38 -4.04
N SER A 97 3.44 -0.30 -4.29
CA SER A 97 2.82 1.01 -4.52
C SER A 97 1.90 1.06 -5.75
N VAL A 98 2.17 0.23 -6.77
CA VAL A 98 1.27 0.09 -7.92
C VAL A 98 0.04 -0.72 -7.53
N ILE A 99 0.23 -1.83 -6.81
CA ILE A 99 -0.86 -2.71 -6.38
C ILE A 99 -1.81 -1.95 -5.44
N GLU A 100 -1.28 -1.15 -4.52
CA GLU A 100 -2.04 -0.30 -3.60
C GLU A 100 -3.06 0.59 -4.33
N HIS A 101 -2.74 1.11 -5.51
CA HIS A 101 -3.66 1.93 -6.31
C HIS A 101 -4.96 1.22 -6.69
N PHE A 102 -5.01 -0.10 -6.59
CA PHE A 102 -6.17 -0.89 -6.97
C PHE A 102 -6.97 -1.45 -5.78
N ILE A 103 -6.57 -1.16 -4.55
CA ILE A 103 -7.26 -1.66 -3.33
C ILE A 103 -8.76 -1.32 -3.34
N TYR A 104 -9.13 -0.12 -3.78
CA TYR A 104 -10.54 0.29 -3.84
C TYR A 104 -11.42 -0.60 -4.74
N LYS A 105 -10.80 -1.41 -5.62
CA LYS A 105 -11.50 -2.36 -6.51
C LYS A 105 -11.77 -3.72 -5.87
N ILE A 106 -11.30 -3.96 -4.65
CA ILE A 106 -11.57 -5.23 -3.94
C ILE A 106 -13.09 -5.44 -3.84
N PRO A 107 -13.61 -6.57 -4.35
CA PRO A 107 -15.03 -6.89 -4.23
C PRO A 107 -15.46 -6.98 -2.76
N GLY A 108 -16.57 -6.36 -2.40
CA GLY A 108 -17.10 -6.42 -1.05
C GLY A 108 -16.36 -5.57 0.00
N LEU A 109 -15.30 -4.85 -0.37
CA LEU A 109 -14.62 -3.89 0.52
C LEU A 109 -15.58 -2.80 0.98
N SER A 110 -15.64 -2.55 2.30
CA SER A 110 -16.47 -1.50 2.89
C SER A 110 -16.00 -0.10 2.49
N GLU A 111 -16.86 0.89 2.69
CA GLU A 111 -16.52 2.30 2.45
C GLU A 111 -15.35 2.75 3.33
N HIS A 112 -15.38 2.38 4.62
CA HIS A 112 -14.31 2.63 5.56
C HIS A 112 -13.38 1.43 5.59
N TYR A 113 -12.11 1.63 5.33
CA TYR A 113 -11.13 0.55 5.44
C TYR A 113 -9.79 1.04 5.97
N LEU A 114 -9.07 0.12 6.57
CA LEU A 114 -7.69 0.29 6.96
C LEU A 114 -6.79 -0.42 5.95
N TYR A 115 -5.63 0.16 5.68
CA TYR A 115 -4.57 -0.49 4.93
C TYR A 115 -3.33 -0.63 5.83
N SER A 116 -2.72 -1.78 5.80
CA SER A 116 -1.52 -2.09 6.58
C SER A 116 -0.53 -2.93 5.76
N ASN A 117 0.75 -2.72 5.99
CA ASN A 117 1.75 -3.70 5.59
C ASN A 117 1.71 -4.89 6.55
N ASP A 118 2.21 -6.03 6.08
CA ASP A 118 2.25 -7.30 6.81
C ASP A 118 3.17 -7.29 8.04
N ASP A 119 4.12 -6.36 8.09
CA ASP A 119 5.07 -6.15 9.19
C ASP A 119 4.60 -5.16 10.27
N MET A 120 3.33 -4.70 10.20
CA MET A 120 2.77 -3.76 11.16
C MET A 120 1.90 -4.46 12.20
N PHE A 121 2.16 -4.17 13.48
CA PHE A 121 1.49 -4.82 14.60
C PHE A 121 0.74 -3.82 15.47
N VAL A 122 -0.44 -4.22 15.94
CA VAL A 122 -1.21 -3.45 16.93
C VAL A 122 -0.85 -3.97 18.32
N ASN A 123 -0.37 -3.10 19.21
CA ASN A 123 0.11 -3.47 20.53
C ASN A 123 -0.76 -2.96 21.70
N ALA A 124 -1.90 -2.34 21.39
CA ALA A 124 -2.87 -1.85 22.36
C ALA A 124 -4.28 -1.93 21.80
N ASP A 125 -5.28 -2.07 22.66
CA ASP A 125 -6.68 -2.01 22.25
C ASP A 125 -7.01 -0.62 21.74
N LEU A 126 -7.52 -0.54 20.52
CA LEU A 126 -7.87 0.70 19.85
C LEU A 126 -9.34 0.65 19.40
N ASP A 127 -10.05 1.74 19.65
CA ASP A 127 -11.41 1.92 19.15
C ASP A 127 -11.43 2.43 17.70
N PRO A 128 -12.55 2.24 16.97
CA PRO A 128 -12.73 2.82 15.63
C PRO A 128 -12.47 4.34 15.58
N SER A 129 -12.74 5.06 16.66
CA SER A 129 -12.49 6.51 16.79
C SER A 129 -11.01 6.89 16.73
N PHE A 130 -10.11 5.93 16.93
CA PHE A 130 -8.67 6.14 16.68
C PHE A 130 -8.35 6.35 15.20
N PHE A 131 -9.13 5.73 14.32
CA PHE A 131 -8.91 5.76 12.87
C PHE A 131 -9.88 6.68 12.13
N PHE A 132 -11.08 6.88 12.66
CA PHE A 132 -12.12 7.70 12.02
C PHE A 132 -12.81 8.60 13.04
N LYS A 133 -12.96 9.87 12.68
CA LYS A 133 -13.75 10.83 13.45
C LYS A 133 -14.93 11.31 12.58
N ASP A 134 -16.15 11.12 13.07
CA ASP A 134 -17.38 11.48 12.35
C ASP A 134 -17.42 10.89 10.92
N GLY A 135 -16.91 9.67 10.74
CA GLY A 135 -16.80 8.99 9.45
C GLY A 135 -15.62 9.46 8.57
N ILE A 136 -14.83 10.42 8.99
CA ILE A 136 -13.69 10.97 8.26
C ILE A 136 -12.40 10.28 8.72
N PRO A 137 -11.54 9.81 7.80
CA PRO A 137 -10.26 9.19 8.15
C PRO A 137 -9.32 10.15 8.89
N ILE A 138 -8.71 9.66 9.96
CA ILE A 138 -7.66 10.38 10.67
C ILE A 138 -6.30 9.96 10.13
N MET A 139 -5.68 10.82 9.35
CA MET A 139 -4.34 10.56 8.83
C MET A 139 -3.25 11.05 9.79
N ARG A 140 -2.26 10.20 10.00
CA ARG A 140 -1.09 10.53 10.83
C ARG A 140 0.07 10.86 9.93
N MET A 141 0.49 12.12 9.97
CA MET A 141 1.52 12.65 9.09
C MET A 141 2.68 13.22 9.91
N LEU A 142 3.88 13.13 9.38
CA LEU A 142 5.05 13.78 9.92
C LEU A 142 5.24 15.15 9.26
N TYR A 143 5.42 16.18 10.07
CA TYR A 143 5.77 17.51 9.58
C TYR A 143 7.26 17.56 9.21
N ASP A 144 7.58 17.87 7.95
CA ASP A 144 8.97 18.04 7.48
C ASP A 144 9.10 19.34 6.68
N PRO A 145 9.29 20.49 7.34
CA PRO A 145 9.35 21.79 6.70
C PRO A 145 10.51 21.91 5.70
N LEU A 146 11.53 21.07 5.84
CA LEU A 146 12.72 21.09 4.99
C LEU A 146 12.66 20.08 3.83
N VAL A 147 11.52 19.46 3.58
CA VAL A 147 11.40 18.38 2.56
C VAL A 147 11.86 18.84 1.17
N ARG A 148 11.47 20.05 0.74
CA ARG A 148 11.89 20.61 -0.55
C ARG A 148 13.38 20.95 -0.59
N GLN A 149 13.89 21.56 0.47
CA GLN A 149 15.29 21.98 0.57
C GLN A 149 16.23 20.77 0.56
N LYS A 150 15.86 19.70 1.28
CA LYS A 150 16.63 18.45 1.30
C LYS A 150 16.76 17.82 -0.10
N ILE A 151 15.68 17.87 -0.89
CA ILE A 151 15.69 17.33 -2.26
C ILE A 151 16.48 18.24 -3.19
N GLY A 152 16.28 19.56 -3.09
CA GLY A 152 16.99 20.55 -3.88
C GLY A 152 18.51 20.50 -3.67
N LEU A 153 18.96 20.43 -2.42
CA LEU A 153 20.39 20.30 -2.07
C LEU A 153 20.99 19.00 -2.63
N LYS A 154 20.27 17.87 -2.53
CA LYS A 154 20.76 16.60 -3.10
C LYS A 154 20.91 16.65 -4.61
N ARG A 155 19.99 17.30 -5.33
CA ARG A 155 20.12 17.52 -6.77
C ARG A 155 21.31 18.42 -7.11
N PHE A 156 21.47 19.50 -6.37
CA PHE A 156 22.59 20.43 -6.57
C PHE A 156 23.96 19.75 -6.43
N PHE A 157 24.09 18.82 -5.48
CA PHE A 157 25.32 18.08 -5.26
C PHE A 157 25.41 16.75 -6.04
N ASN A 158 24.55 16.53 -7.04
CA ASN A 158 24.51 15.28 -7.85
C ASN A 158 24.41 13.98 -7.03
N TYR A 159 23.84 14.03 -5.83
CA TYR A 159 23.56 12.82 -5.07
C TYR A 159 22.51 11.96 -5.76
N ASN A 160 22.77 10.68 -5.83
CA ASN A 160 21.80 9.73 -6.36
C ASN A 160 20.52 9.74 -5.51
N ILE A 161 19.42 10.23 -6.08
CA ILE A 161 18.11 10.30 -5.42
C ILE A 161 17.38 9.03 -5.77
N ASN A 162 17.04 8.22 -4.75
CA ASN A 162 16.31 6.98 -4.98
C ASN A 162 14.89 7.24 -5.56
N SER A 163 14.36 6.26 -6.25
CA SER A 163 13.05 6.33 -6.93
C SER A 163 11.89 6.71 -6.00
N TYR A 164 11.92 6.24 -4.76
CA TYR A 164 10.92 6.56 -3.74
C TYR A 164 10.86 8.06 -3.43
N ARG A 165 12.02 8.72 -3.25
CA ARG A 165 12.06 10.16 -3.01
C ARG A 165 11.60 10.98 -4.21
N LEU A 166 11.92 10.52 -5.41
CA LEU A 166 11.41 11.14 -6.64
C LEU A 166 9.89 11.03 -6.74
N ALA A 167 9.32 9.88 -6.37
CA ALA A 167 7.88 9.68 -6.32
C ALA A 167 7.20 10.66 -5.35
N ILE A 168 7.75 10.80 -4.13
CA ILE A 168 7.24 11.77 -3.14
C ILE A 168 7.30 13.19 -3.68
N GLU A 169 8.42 13.60 -4.30
CA GLU A 169 8.54 14.94 -4.88
C GLU A 169 7.51 15.19 -5.98
N ASN A 170 7.31 14.20 -6.84
CA ASN A 170 6.31 14.28 -7.89
C ASN A 170 4.90 14.38 -7.31
N ALA A 171 4.58 13.61 -6.27
CA ALA A 171 3.32 13.70 -5.57
C ALA A 171 3.06 15.12 -5.00
N TYR A 172 4.07 15.73 -4.36
CA TYR A 172 3.96 17.11 -3.88
C TYR A 172 3.71 18.12 -5.01
N LYS A 173 4.43 17.99 -6.14
CA LYS A 173 4.22 18.88 -7.30
C LYS A 173 2.82 18.77 -7.87
N LEU A 174 2.29 17.56 -7.94
CA LEU A 174 0.95 17.32 -8.44
C LEU A 174 -0.12 17.87 -7.50
N PHE A 175 0.04 17.63 -6.21
CA PHE A 175 -0.84 18.15 -5.17
C PHE A 175 -0.87 19.69 -5.21
N GLU A 176 0.31 20.32 -5.24
CA GLU A 176 0.44 21.78 -5.32
C GLU A 176 -0.18 22.34 -6.62
N LYS A 177 0.07 21.69 -7.75
CA LYS A 177 -0.53 22.07 -9.03
C LYS A 177 -2.05 22.02 -9.00
N ARG A 178 -2.61 20.98 -8.37
CA ARG A 178 -4.07 20.73 -8.34
C ARG A 178 -4.78 21.60 -7.33
N PHE A 179 -4.23 21.74 -6.12
CA PHE A 179 -4.91 22.40 -5.00
C PHE A 179 -4.36 23.79 -4.69
N LYS A 180 -3.28 24.24 -5.36
CA LYS A 180 -2.57 25.51 -5.11
C LYS A 180 -2.07 25.66 -3.66
N LEU A 181 -1.89 24.54 -2.97
CA LEU A 181 -1.47 24.45 -1.58
C LEU A 181 -0.23 23.57 -1.50
N PHE A 182 0.67 23.91 -0.60
CA PHE A 182 1.81 23.09 -0.25
C PHE A 182 1.81 22.81 1.25
N TYR A 183 1.71 21.51 1.59
CA TYR A 183 1.85 21.05 2.96
C TYR A 183 3.15 20.28 3.09
N PRO A 184 4.10 20.73 3.94
CA PRO A 184 5.36 20.02 4.18
C PRO A 184 5.17 18.83 5.13
N ILE A 185 4.33 17.91 4.74
CA ILE A 185 4.01 16.70 5.48
C ILE A 185 4.41 15.48 4.68
N LYS A 186 4.77 14.42 5.36
CA LYS A 186 4.99 13.10 4.78
C LYS A 186 4.22 12.06 5.57
N GLN A 187 3.84 10.99 4.91
CA GLN A 187 3.17 9.87 5.54
C GLN A 187 4.05 9.29 6.65
N HIS A 188 3.43 9.01 7.78
CA HIS A 188 4.02 8.18 8.82
C HIS A 188 3.81 6.71 8.44
N HIS A 189 4.80 5.86 8.62
CA HIS A 189 4.65 4.44 8.38
C HIS A 189 3.83 3.81 9.51
N ASN A 190 2.56 3.51 9.23
CA ASN A 190 1.62 2.94 10.19
C ASN A 190 0.41 2.30 9.46
N ILE A 191 -0.60 1.88 10.22
CA ILE A 191 -1.90 1.45 9.68
C ILE A 191 -2.69 2.70 9.32
N ASP A 192 -3.02 2.87 8.05
CA ASP A 192 -3.69 4.05 7.51
C ASP A 192 -5.17 3.81 7.25
N ALA A 193 -5.99 4.85 7.52
CA ALA A 193 -7.42 4.82 7.33
C ALA A 193 -7.82 5.53 6.03
N PHE A 194 -8.77 4.94 5.29
CA PHE A 194 -9.23 5.46 3.99
C PHE A 194 -10.74 5.35 3.84
N LEU A 195 -11.30 6.20 2.96
CA LEU A 195 -12.61 6.02 2.34
C LEU A 195 -12.41 5.46 0.92
N LYS A 196 -13.15 4.42 0.60
CA LYS A 196 -13.10 3.78 -0.72
C LYS A 196 -13.47 4.74 -1.84
N SER A 197 -14.49 5.56 -1.63
CA SER A 197 -14.94 6.58 -2.58
C SER A 197 -13.90 7.66 -2.82
N ASP A 198 -13.25 8.17 -1.76
CA ASP A 198 -12.19 9.17 -1.87
C ASP A 198 -10.97 8.60 -2.58
N TYR A 199 -10.57 7.38 -2.24
CA TYR A 199 -9.44 6.71 -2.87
C TYR A 199 -9.68 6.52 -4.37
N LYS A 200 -10.90 6.07 -4.74
CA LYS A 200 -11.32 5.96 -6.13
C LYS A 200 -11.24 7.31 -6.86
N ALA A 201 -11.81 8.37 -6.29
CA ALA A 201 -11.79 9.70 -6.88
C ALA A 201 -10.37 10.23 -7.06
N VAL A 202 -9.48 9.99 -6.09
CA VAL A 202 -8.05 10.37 -6.20
C VAL A 202 -7.37 9.64 -7.37
N VAL A 203 -7.58 8.35 -7.50
CA VAL A 203 -6.91 7.53 -8.54
C VAL A 203 -7.50 7.78 -9.93
N GLU A 204 -8.83 7.82 -10.07
CA GLU A 204 -9.50 7.86 -11.36
C GLU A 204 -9.68 9.27 -11.91
N ASP A 205 -9.84 10.29 -11.05
CA ASP A 205 -10.13 11.65 -11.47
C ASP A 205 -8.98 12.61 -11.23
N VAL A 206 -8.52 12.72 -9.96
CA VAL A 206 -7.54 13.76 -9.57
C VAL A 206 -6.17 13.50 -10.17
N PHE A 207 -5.71 12.25 -10.14
CA PHE A 207 -4.38 11.84 -10.61
C PHE A 207 -4.40 10.85 -11.77
N LYS A 208 -5.49 10.80 -12.52
CA LYS A 208 -5.66 9.90 -13.67
C LYS A 208 -4.47 9.90 -14.62
N ALA A 209 -3.94 11.07 -14.97
CA ALA A 209 -2.77 11.18 -15.85
C ALA A 209 -1.51 10.55 -15.25
N VAL A 210 -1.37 10.58 -13.92
CA VAL A 210 -0.23 10.00 -13.20
C VAL A 210 -0.37 8.50 -13.08
N SER A 211 -1.56 8.05 -12.71
CA SER A 211 -1.89 6.63 -12.66
C SER A 211 -1.61 5.96 -13.99
N TYR A 212 -1.95 6.62 -15.11
CA TYR A 212 -1.70 6.09 -16.44
C TYR A 212 -0.21 6.09 -16.82
N THR A 213 0.53 7.17 -16.54
CA THR A 213 1.94 7.30 -17.00
C THR A 213 2.95 6.59 -16.10
N HIS A 214 2.72 6.53 -14.78
CA HIS A 214 3.64 5.87 -13.85
C HIS A 214 3.33 4.39 -13.64
N LEU A 215 2.08 3.98 -13.81
CA LEU A 215 1.66 2.59 -13.66
C LEU A 215 1.91 1.76 -14.92
N THR A 216 1.97 2.41 -16.10
CA THR A 216 2.19 1.74 -17.39
C THR A 216 3.65 1.72 -17.84
N LEU A 217 4.57 2.39 -17.12
CA LEU A 217 5.98 2.22 -17.40
C LEU A 217 6.34 0.76 -17.14
N PRO A 218 6.78 0.03 -18.17
CA PRO A 218 7.15 -1.36 -17.99
C PRO A 218 8.24 -1.43 -16.94
N THR A 219 8.13 -2.41 -16.05
CA THR A 219 9.22 -2.88 -15.20
C THR A 219 10.43 -3.39 -16.00
N LYS A 220 10.45 -3.09 -17.28
CA LYS A 220 11.60 -3.27 -18.18
C LYS A 220 12.50 -2.04 -18.05
N ALA A 221 13.33 -2.04 -17.08
CA ALA A 221 14.55 -1.22 -17.03
C ALA A 221 15.72 -2.11 -16.64
#